data_6f8ef2cfa8b425d193e2682fe5059962
#
_entry.id   6f8ef2cfa8b425d193e2682fe5059962
#
_cell.length_a   1.000
_cell.length_b   1.000
_cell.length_c   1.000
_cell.angle_alpha   90.00
_cell.angle_beta   90.00
_cell.angle_gamma   90.00
#
_symmetry.space_group_name_H-M   'P 1'
#
loop_
_entity.id
_entity.type
_entity.pdbx_description
1 polymer ?
#
loop_
_entity_poly.entity_id
_entity_poly.type
_entity_poly.pdbx_seq_one_letter_code
_entity_poly.pdbx_strand_id
1 'polypeptide(L)'
;MPNLIGLKNDQVIEGPLTEGEDKISAKELMNSTESISFALPDRILQEIKGISIAENPSQEDLLIWAYSNDGSFSLKSAYLLAKGFNLVNLDTNTHQWGWKAHTSARIKFFIWLCTHHNLPTKEVLGTRGFNLDPMCELCCEGAESIIHTLRDCKVARAVWRDLGFKENDRGFYDLNLVEWLKKFGGTPTSYPRPHMPWKILFPQTIWAI
;
A
#
# COMPACT_ATOMS: atom_id res chain seq x y z
N MET A 1 -5.49 12.84 -22.47
CA MET A 1 -5.40 11.61 -21.66
C MET A 1 -6.37 10.61 -22.27
N PRO A 2 -5.97 9.38 -22.60
CA PRO A 2 -6.87 8.44 -23.22
C PRO A 2 -7.97 8.05 -22.24
N ASN A 3 -9.22 8.12 -22.67
CA ASN A 3 -10.39 7.68 -21.93
C ASN A 3 -10.36 6.15 -21.89
N LEU A 4 -9.96 5.61 -20.73
CA LEU A 4 -9.94 4.17 -20.51
C LEU A 4 -11.33 3.71 -20.10
N ILE A 5 -12.09 3.20 -21.04
CA ILE A 5 -13.21 2.31 -20.74
C ILE A 5 -12.58 1.08 -20.08
N GLY A 6 -12.91 0.86 -18.80
CA GLY A 6 -12.48 -0.18 -17.86
C GLY A 6 -11.85 -1.47 -18.38
N LEU A 7 -10.68 -1.40 -18.99
CA LEU A 7 -9.89 -2.56 -19.38
C LEU A 7 -9.03 -3.00 -18.21
N LYS A 8 -9.32 -4.15 -17.64
CA LYS A 8 -8.44 -4.87 -16.73
C LYS A 8 -7.24 -5.38 -17.54
N ASN A 9 -6.05 -4.93 -17.13
CA ASN A 9 -4.72 -5.46 -17.46
C ASN A 9 -4.28 -5.53 -18.92
N ASP A 10 -3.23 -4.80 -19.23
CA ASP A 10 -2.20 -5.01 -20.27
C ASP A 10 -2.58 -4.89 -21.76
N GLN A 11 -3.76 -4.40 -22.10
CA GLN A 11 -4.02 -3.98 -23.47
C GLN A 11 -4.24 -2.48 -23.53
N VAL A 12 -3.14 -1.76 -23.68
CA VAL A 12 -3.17 -0.37 -24.13
C VAL A 12 -3.64 -0.37 -25.57
N ILE A 13 -4.79 0.22 -25.84
CA ILE A 13 -5.18 0.55 -27.20
C ILE A 13 -4.31 1.73 -27.60
N GLU A 14 -3.20 1.47 -28.25
CA GLU A 14 -2.34 2.48 -28.82
C GLU A 14 -2.96 3.01 -30.12
N GLY A 15 -3.50 4.21 -30.04
CA GLY A 15 -3.91 4.98 -31.20
C GLY A 15 -4.36 6.38 -30.76
N PRO A 16 -3.99 7.44 -31.47
CA PRO A 16 -4.54 8.75 -31.20
C PRO A 16 -6.03 8.73 -31.55
N LEU A 17 -6.89 9.12 -30.58
CA LEU A 17 -8.27 9.42 -30.86
C LEU A 17 -8.34 10.55 -31.90
N THR A 18 -9.14 10.39 -32.94
CA THR A 18 -9.40 11.46 -33.90
C THR A 18 -10.35 12.50 -33.29
N GLU A 19 -10.30 13.72 -33.83
CA GLU A 19 -11.14 14.82 -33.34
C GLU A 19 -12.63 14.44 -33.51
N GLY A 20 -13.32 14.24 -32.38
CA GLY A 20 -14.74 13.83 -32.35
C GLY A 20 -15.00 12.44 -31.73
N GLU A 21 -14.03 11.54 -31.68
CA GLU A 21 -14.18 10.21 -31.04
C GLU A 21 -14.33 10.30 -29.51
N ASP A 22 -13.84 11.38 -28.92
CA ASP A 22 -14.04 11.72 -27.49
C ASP A 22 -15.50 12.06 -27.13
N LYS A 23 -16.35 12.27 -28.16
CA LYS A 23 -17.78 12.62 -28.01
C LYS A 23 -18.72 11.47 -28.36
N ILE A 24 -18.19 10.32 -28.78
CA ILE A 24 -19.01 9.14 -29.11
C ILE A 24 -19.57 8.57 -27.79
N SER A 25 -20.88 8.47 -27.69
CA SER A 25 -21.54 7.89 -26.53
C SER A 25 -21.36 6.37 -26.51
N ALA A 26 -21.40 5.75 -25.30
CA ALA A 26 -21.36 4.31 -25.17
C ALA A 26 -22.47 3.61 -25.96
N LYS A 27 -23.64 4.26 -26.08
CA LYS A 27 -24.78 3.77 -26.85
C LYS A 27 -24.51 3.77 -28.36
N GLU A 28 -23.86 4.80 -28.88
CA GLU A 28 -23.45 4.87 -30.28
C GLU A 28 -22.41 3.79 -30.62
N LEU A 29 -21.43 3.61 -29.73
CA LEU A 29 -20.39 2.60 -29.83
C LEU A 29 -20.98 1.17 -29.89
N MET A 30 -22.04 0.91 -29.12
CA MET A 30 -22.72 -0.41 -29.11
C MET A 30 -23.55 -0.65 -30.36
N ASN A 31 -24.11 0.37 -30.95
CA ASN A 31 -24.97 0.25 -32.16
C ASN A 31 -24.15 0.20 -33.45
N SER A 32 -22.98 0.83 -33.48
CA SER A 32 -22.10 0.85 -34.65
C SER A 32 -20.65 1.06 -34.26
N THR A 33 -19.83 0.01 -34.48
CA THR A 33 -18.38 0.09 -34.33
C THR A 33 -17.69 0.77 -35.51
N GLU A 34 -18.44 1.17 -36.55
CA GLU A 34 -17.93 1.89 -37.71
C GLU A 34 -17.62 3.36 -37.41
N SER A 35 -18.08 3.84 -36.25
CA SER A 35 -17.84 5.23 -35.78
C SER A 35 -16.46 5.50 -35.21
N ILE A 36 -15.63 4.48 -35.06
CA ILE A 36 -14.27 4.60 -34.53
C ILE A 36 -13.24 4.31 -35.62
N SER A 37 -12.12 5.06 -35.58
CA SER A 37 -11.07 5.00 -36.61
C SER A 37 -10.15 3.77 -36.50
N PHE A 38 -10.31 2.95 -35.46
CA PHE A 38 -9.49 1.77 -35.21
C PHE A 38 -10.33 0.53 -34.93
N ALA A 39 -9.80 -0.67 -35.26
CA ALA A 39 -10.48 -1.91 -34.99
C ALA A 39 -10.37 -2.32 -33.53
N LEU A 40 -11.48 -2.51 -32.85
CA LEU A 40 -11.52 -3.07 -31.50
C LEU A 40 -11.33 -4.59 -31.55
N PRO A 41 -10.52 -5.19 -30.66
CA PRO A 41 -10.43 -6.63 -30.50
C PRO A 41 -11.81 -7.27 -30.22
N ASP A 42 -12.11 -8.43 -30.81
CA ASP A 42 -13.39 -9.12 -30.65
C ASP A 42 -13.81 -9.33 -29.19
N ARG A 43 -12.86 -9.61 -28.32
CA ARG A 43 -13.10 -9.75 -26.89
C ARG A 43 -13.70 -8.49 -26.28
N ILE A 44 -13.15 -7.32 -26.63
CA ILE A 44 -13.63 -6.03 -26.13
C ILE A 44 -15.02 -5.72 -26.68
N LEU A 45 -15.24 -6.01 -27.96
CA LEU A 45 -16.57 -5.88 -28.60
C LEU A 45 -17.63 -6.75 -27.91
N GLN A 46 -17.29 -7.96 -27.50
CA GLN A 46 -18.19 -8.84 -26.75
C GLN A 46 -18.47 -8.33 -25.35
N GLU A 47 -17.44 -7.79 -24.65
CA GLU A 47 -17.61 -7.18 -23.33
C GLU A 47 -18.52 -5.95 -23.42
N ILE A 48 -18.32 -5.08 -24.40
CA ILE A 48 -19.17 -3.89 -24.63
C ILE A 48 -20.60 -4.31 -24.93
N LYS A 49 -20.83 -5.28 -25.84
CA LYS A 49 -22.17 -5.79 -26.19
C LYS A 49 -22.85 -6.50 -25.00
N GLY A 50 -22.11 -7.01 -24.04
CA GLY A 50 -22.65 -7.64 -22.84
C GLY A 50 -23.12 -6.65 -21.77
N ILE A 51 -22.84 -5.34 -21.92
CA ILE A 51 -23.26 -4.32 -20.97
C ILE A 51 -24.74 -3.99 -21.23
N SER A 52 -25.59 -4.25 -20.24
CA SER A 52 -27.01 -3.86 -20.30
C SER A 52 -27.12 -2.34 -20.10
N ILE A 53 -27.50 -1.63 -21.15
CA ILE A 53 -27.76 -0.18 -21.07
C ILE A 53 -29.26 0.03 -20.80
N ALA A 54 -29.56 0.82 -19.75
CA ALA A 54 -30.92 1.25 -19.49
C ALA A 54 -31.39 2.18 -20.62
N GLU A 55 -32.51 1.85 -21.24
CA GLU A 55 -33.12 2.64 -22.32
C GLU A 55 -33.80 3.92 -21.79
N ASN A 56 -33.06 4.77 -21.07
CA ASN A 56 -33.59 6.04 -20.62
C ASN A 56 -33.03 7.15 -21.51
N PRO A 57 -33.81 7.68 -22.48
CA PRO A 57 -33.33 8.62 -23.49
C PRO A 57 -32.96 10.00 -22.94
N SER A 58 -33.25 10.25 -21.67
CA SER A 58 -32.99 11.56 -21.01
C SER A 58 -31.75 11.55 -20.10
N GLN A 59 -31.02 10.46 -20.02
CA GLN A 59 -29.83 10.37 -19.16
C GLN A 59 -28.57 10.48 -20.03
N GLU A 60 -27.80 11.53 -19.80
CA GLU A 60 -26.49 11.71 -20.44
C GLU A 60 -25.49 10.65 -19.93
N ASP A 61 -24.58 10.23 -20.80
CA ASP A 61 -23.50 9.32 -20.42
C ASP A 61 -22.58 10.04 -19.41
N LEU A 62 -22.32 9.38 -18.30
CA LEU A 62 -21.41 9.87 -17.27
C LEU A 62 -20.09 9.08 -17.30
N LEU A 63 -18.99 9.80 -17.36
CA LEU A 63 -17.67 9.20 -17.18
C LEU A 63 -17.52 8.73 -15.74
N ILE A 64 -17.48 7.41 -15.53
CA ILE A 64 -17.29 6.82 -14.21
C ILE A 64 -15.86 6.33 -14.02
N TRP A 65 -15.36 6.48 -12.79
CA TRP A 65 -14.06 5.96 -12.39
C TRP A 65 -14.18 4.50 -11.96
N ALA A 66 -13.64 3.57 -12.78
CA ALA A 66 -13.76 2.12 -12.56
C ALA A 66 -13.11 1.62 -11.25
N TYR A 67 -12.30 2.44 -10.60
CA TYR A 67 -11.56 2.08 -9.37
C TYR A 67 -12.17 2.66 -8.10
N SER A 68 -13.44 3.02 -8.11
CA SER A 68 -14.24 3.38 -6.94
C SER A 68 -15.58 2.66 -6.99
N ASN A 69 -16.18 2.40 -5.82
CA ASN A 69 -17.48 1.73 -5.74
C ASN A 69 -18.63 2.63 -6.16
N ASP A 70 -18.45 3.94 -6.08
CA ASP A 70 -19.43 4.98 -6.42
C ASP A 70 -19.20 5.63 -7.79
N GLY A 71 -18.19 5.14 -8.54
CA GLY A 71 -17.83 5.70 -9.84
C GLY A 71 -17.14 7.07 -9.77
N SER A 72 -16.88 7.63 -8.60
CA SER A 72 -16.26 8.93 -8.47
C SER A 72 -14.73 8.87 -8.52
N PHE A 73 -14.10 9.82 -9.20
CA PHE A 73 -12.65 9.94 -9.27
C PHE A 73 -12.06 10.36 -7.92
N SER A 74 -11.00 9.69 -7.50
CA SER A 74 -10.19 10.12 -6.37
C SER A 74 -8.71 10.11 -6.70
N LEU A 75 -7.98 11.14 -6.26
CA LEU A 75 -6.52 11.21 -6.40
C LEU A 75 -5.83 10.01 -5.73
N LYS A 76 -6.39 9.52 -4.64
CA LYS A 76 -5.87 8.34 -3.93
C LYS A 76 -5.91 7.11 -4.82
N SER A 77 -7.05 6.79 -5.44
CA SER A 77 -7.18 5.63 -6.33
C SER A 77 -6.35 5.78 -7.60
N ALA A 78 -6.27 6.98 -8.17
CA ALA A 78 -5.43 7.27 -9.31
C ALA A 78 -3.93 7.10 -9.00
N TYR A 79 -3.47 7.59 -7.85
CA TYR A 79 -2.08 7.43 -7.41
C TYR A 79 -1.73 5.95 -7.18
N LEU A 80 -2.61 5.20 -6.54
CA LEU A 80 -2.39 3.77 -6.29
C LEU A 80 -2.34 2.98 -7.60
N LEU A 81 -3.22 3.30 -8.56
CA LEU A 81 -3.19 2.71 -9.90
C LEU A 81 -1.88 3.02 -10.62
N ALA A 82 -1.43 4.27 -10.61
CA ALA A 82 -0.17 4.70 -11.22
C ALA A 82 1.06 4.03 -10.59
N LYS A 83 0.97 3.64 -9.32
CA LYS A 83 2.00 2.87 -8.60
C LYS A 83 1.95 1.37 -8.88
N GLY A 84 1.03 0.89 -9.71
CA GLY A 84 0.85 -0.55 -9.99
C GLY A 84 0.22 -1.33 -8.83
N PHE A 85 -0.37 -0.65 -7.84
CA PHE A 85 -1.10 -1.33 -6.79
C PHE A 85 -2.44 -1.86 -7.29
N ASN A 86 -2.67 -3.15 -7.08
CA ASN A 86 -3.95 -3.78 -7.41
C ASN A 86 -5.00 -3.31 -6.37
N LEU A 87 -5.86 -2.37 -6.75
CA LEU A 87 -6.86 -1.73 -5.87
C LEU A 87 -7.86 -2.72 -5.27
N VAL A 88 -8.00 -3.90 -5.88
CA VAL A 88 -8.90 -4.97 -5.41
C VAL A 88 -8.42 -5.60 -4.09
N ASN A 89 -7.13 -5.51 -3.78
CA ASN A 89 -6.49 -6.17 -2.62
C ASN A 89 -5.89 -5.17 -1.62
N LEU A 90 -6.32 -3.91 -1.64
CA LEU A 90 -5.93 -2.96 -0.60
C LEU A 90 -6.64 -3.36 0.70
N ASP A 91 -6.01 -4.25 1.45
CA ASP A 91 -6.31 -4.44 2.88
C ASP A 91 -5.88 -3.17 3.62
N THR A 92 -6.73 -2.14 3.54
CA THR A 92 -6.53 -0.86 4.21
C THR A 92 -6.46 -1.01 5.73
N ASN A 93 -6.86 -2.17 6.25
CA ASN A 93 -6.86 -2.47 7.68
C ASN A 93 -5.48 -2.91 8.20
N THR A 94 -4.59 -3.38 7.33
CA THR A 94 -3.29 -3.93 7.77
C THR A 94 -2.45 -2.92 8.53
N HIS A 95 -2.57 -1.63 8.22
CA HIS A 95 -1.74 -0.58 8.83
C HIS A 95 -2.50 0.38 9.76
N GLN A 96 -3.83 0.27 9.87
CA GLN A 96 -4.65 1.17 10.71
C GLN A 96 -4.35 1.08 12.21
N TRP A 97 -3.86 -0.06 12.70
CA TRP A 97 -3.52 -0.25 14.10
C TRP A 97 -2.48 0.76 14.60
N GLY A 98 -1.50 1.10 13.78
CA GLY A 98 -0.45 2.06 14.12
C GLY A 98 -1.02 3.46 14.43
N TRP A 99 -2.05 3.89 13.72
CA TRP A 99 -2.72 5.16 13.98
C TRP A 99 -3.60 5.14 15.25
N LYS A 100 -4.03 3.95 15.68
CA LYS A 100 -4.79 3.74 16.92
C LYS A 100 -3.88 3.58 18.15
N ALA A 101 -2.57 3.50 17.99
CA ALA A 101 -1.61 3.36 19.08
C ALA A 101 -1.71 4.56 20.05
N HIS A 102 -1.58 4.29 21.35
CA HIS A 102 -1.63 5.30 22.42
C HIS A 102 -0.27 5.99 22.57
N THR A 103 0.09 6.79 21.57
CA THR A 103 1.39 7.46 21.52
C THR A 103 1.29 8.78 20.73
N SER A 104 2.37 9.57 20.71
CA SER A 104 2.40 10.85 19.99
C SER A 104 2.28 10.67 18.49
N ALA A 105 1.82 11.71 17.77
CA ALA A 105 1.70 11.71 16.32
C ALA A 105 3.04 11.40 15.61
N ARG A 106 4.16 11.86 16.19
CA ARG A 106 5.51 11.59 15.67
C ARG A 106 5.83 10.10 15.69
N ILE A 107 5.54 9.41 16.78
CA ILE A 107 5.78 7.96 16.90
C ILE A 107 4.81 7.16 16.02
N LYS A 108 3.55 7.61 15.86
CA LYS A 108 2.62 7.01 14.91
C LYS A 108 3.15 7.08 13.47
N PHE A 109 3.69 8.23 13.09
CA PHE A 109 4.31 8.41 11.78
C PHE A 109 5.54 7.53 11.59
N PHE A 110 6.39 7.40 12.63
CA PHE A 110 7.52 6.49 12.62
C PHE A 110 7.09 5.03 12.43
N ILE A 111 6.07 4.55 13.17
CA ILE A 111 5.50 3.21 12.98
C ILE A 111 4.99 3.04 11.55
N TRP A 112 4.34 4.05 11.00
CA TRP A 112 3.89 4.05 9.62
C TRP A 112 5.06 3.92 8.63
N LEU A 113 6.16 4.64 8.82
CA LEU A 113 7.38 4.49 8.02
C LEU A 113 7.95 3.07 8.10
N CYS A 114 7.99 2.48 9.30
CA CYS A 114 8.46 1.11 9.50
C CYS A 114 7.58 0.10 8.75
N THR A 115 6.25 0.20 8.89
CA THR A 115 5.32 -0.74 8.25
C THR A 115 5.29 -0.64 6.72
N HIS A 116 5.68 0.51 6.17
CA HIS A 116 5.79 0.73 4.72
C HIS A 116 7.21 0.56 4.19
N HIS A 117 8.14 0.03 4.99
CA HIS A 117 9.55 -0.14 4.62
C HIS A 117 10.21 1.16 4.13
N ASN A 118 9.82 2.30 4.71
CA ASN A 118 10.28 3.63 4.31
C ASN A 118 11.15 4.34 5.35
N LEU A 119 11.45 3.70 6.48
CA LEU A 119 12.42 4.22 7.45
C LEU A 119 13.80 4.27 6.78
N PRO A 120 14.52 5.42 6.81
CA PRO A 120 15.78 5.59 6.06
C PRO A 120 16.97 4.88 6.73
N THR A 121 16.90 3.55 6.81
CA THR A 121 18.04 2.69 7.14
C THR A 121 18.96 2.54 5.93
N LYS A 122 20.20 2.11 6.13
CA LYS A 122 21.17 1.92 5.03
C LYS A 122 20.67 0.97 3.95
N GLU A 123 19.97 -0.11 4.35
CA GLU A 123 19.33 -1.02 3.41
C GLU A 123 18.29 -0.29 2.54
N VAL A 124 17.36 0.46 3.15
CA VAL A 124 16.33 1.21 2.43
C VAL A 124 16.92 2.32 1.57
N LEU A 125 17.94 3.01 2.04
CA LEU A 125 18.65 4.03 1.25
C LEU A 125 19.39 3.40 0.08
N GLY A 126 19.98 2.23 0.25
CA GLY A 126 20.61 1.46 -0.84
C GLY A 126 19.59 1.14 -1.96
N THR A 127 18.37 0.72 -1.63
CA THR A 127 17.30 0.48 -2.63
C THR A 127 16.89 1.74 -3.40
N ARG A 128 17.16 2.92 -2.83
CA ARG A 128 16.90 4.23 -3.47
C ARG A 128 18.10 4.76 -4.28
N GLY A 129 19.14 3.94 -4.44
CA GLY A 129 20.32 4.28 -5.24
C GLY A 129 21.45 4.98 -4.51
N PHE A 130 21.38 5.09 -3.17
CA PHE A 130 22.51 5.59 -2.40
C PHE A 130 23.58 4.49 -2.28
N ASN A 131 24.82 4.82 -2.64
CA ASN A 131 25.94 3.91 -2.50
C ASN A 131 26.49 3.97 -1.07
N LEU A 132 25.90 3.17 -0.17
CA LEU A 132 26.27 3.09 1.23
C LEU A 132 26.67 1.64 1.56
N ASP A 133 27.62 1.48 2.48
CA ASP A 133 27.88 0.18 3.07
C ASP A 133 26.65 -0.23 3.88
N PRO A 134 25.96 -1.34 3.56
CA PRO A 134 24.76 -1.77 4.24
C PRO A 134 25.01 -2.22 5.69
N MET A 135 26.26 -2.40 6.09
CA MET A 135 26.62 -2.92 7.43
C MET A 135 26.17 -1.95 8.55
N CYS A 136 25.57 -2.53 9.59
CA CYS A 136 25.20 -1.79 10.79
C CYS A 136 26.43 -1.34 11.56
N GLU A 137 26.61 -0.02 11.77
CA GLU A 137 27.77 0.54 12.48
C GLU A 137 27.77 0.23 13.98
N LEU A 138 26.59 -0.05 14.55
CA LEU A 138 26.47 -0.29 16.00
C LEU A 138 26.94 -1.69 16.40
N CYS A 139 26.68 -2.71 15.61
CA CYS A 139 27.04 -4.10 15.94
C CYS A 139 28.08 -4.69 15.01
N CYS A 140 28.20 -4.22 13.77
CA CYS A 140 29.07 -4.76 12.71
C CYS A 140 28.82 -6.26 12.39
N GLU A 141 27.62 -6.77 12.71
CA GLU A 141 27.28 -8.21 12.57
C GLU A 141 26.22 -8.46 11.49
N GLY A 142 25.60 -7.43 10.94
CA GLY A 142 24.55 -7.61 9.92
C GLY A 142 24.18 -6.31 9.21
N ALA A 143 23.37 -6.45 8.15
CA ALA A 143 22.87 -5.31 7.41
C ALA A 143 21.93 -4.45 8.25
N GLU A 144 22.01 -3.13 8.11
CA GLU A 144 21.15 -2.16 8.79
C GLU A 144 19.77 -2.13 8.11
N SER A 145 19.00 -3.21 8.29
CA SER A 145 17.59 -3.26 7.94
C SER A 145 16.73 -2.68 9.06
N ILE A 146 15.47 -2.36 8.77
CA ILE A 146 14.54 -1.81 9.77
C ILE A 146 14.38 -2.79 10.95
N ILE A 147 14.16 -4.08 10.67
CA ILE A 147 13.97 -5.07 11.72
C ILE A 147 15.26 -5.32 12.50
N HIS A 148 16.41 -5.30 11.82
CA HIS A 148 17.71 -5.39 12.49
C HIS A 148 17.88 -4.24 13.49
N THR A 149 17.71 -3.02 13.03
CA THR A 149 17.90 -1.81 13.88
C THR A 149 16.97 -1.84 15.10
N LEU A 150 15.71 -2.18 14.91
CA LEU A 150 14.71 -2.08 15.99
C LEU A 150 14.67 -3.29 16.91
N ARG A 151 15.15 -4.47 16.49
CA ARG A 151 15.00 -5.73 17.24
C ARG A 151 16.25 -6.58 17.29
N ASP A 152 16.88 -6.84 16.12
CA ASP A 152 17.85 -7.92 15.97
C ASP A 152 19.30 -7.47 16.21
N CYS A 153 19.58 -6.15 16.12
CA CYS A 153 20.86 -5.59 16.47
C CYS A 153 21.23 -5.92 17.93
N LYS A 154 22.50 -6.19 18.17
CA LYS A 154 23.02 -6.47 19.51
C LYS A 154 22.65 -5.38 20.55
N VAL A 155 22.65 -4.12 20.13
CA VAL A 155 22.24 -3.00 20.97
C VAL A 155 20.74 -3.05 21.27
N ALA A 156 19.91 -3.27 20.24
CA ALA A 156 18.47 -3.40 20.41
C ALA A 156 18.10 -4.62 21.26
N ARG A 157 18.77 -5.76 21.06
CA ARG A 157 18.59 -6.97 21.88
C ARG A 157 18.89 -6.72 23.36
N ALA A 158 19.89 -5.92 23.68
CA ALA A 158 20.18 -5.55 25.07
C ALA A 158 19.00 -4.80 25.70
N VAL A 159 18.41 -3.83 24.98
CA VAL A 159 17.21 -3.11 25.44
C VAL A 159 16.03 -4.07 25.64
N TRP A 160 15.77 -4.96 24.69
CA TRP A 160 14.67 -5.93 24.81
C TRP A 160 14.87 -6.94 25.95
N ARG A 161 16.11 -7.35 26.19
CA ARG A 161 16.46 -8.21 27.34
C ARG A 161 16.19 -7.50 28.67
N ASP A 162 16.53 -6.23 28.79
CA ASP A 162 16.28 -5.44 29.99
C ASP A 162 14.76 -5.22 30.23
N LEU A 163 13.97 -5.28 29.16
CA LEU A 163 12.51 -5.27 29.21
C LEU A 163 11.90 -6.65 29.50
N GLY A 164 12.73 -7.73 29.61
CA GLY A 164 12.32 -9.04 30.03
C GLY A 164 12.14 -10.07 28.89
N PHE A 165 12.49 -9.72 27.64
CA PHE A 165 12.48 -10.69 26.53
C PHE A 165 13.73 -11.57 26.57
N LYS A 166 13.53 -12.87 26.48
CA LYS A 166 14.64 -13.84 26.42
C LYS A 166 15.19 -13.88 25.00
N GLU A 167 16.50 -14.10 24.85
CA GLU A 167 17.16 -14.18 23.53
C GLU A 167 16.62 -15.28 22.62
N ASN A 168 16.06 -16.35 23.18
CA ASN A 168 15.45 -17.46 22.48
C ASN A 168 13.92 -17.40 22.40
N ASP A 169 13.30 -16.25 22.67
CA ASP A 169 11.86 -16.07 22.54
C ASP A 169 11.46 -16.03 21.06
N ARG A 170 11.16 -17.22 20.51
CA ARG A 170 10.71 -17.36 19.13
C ARG A 170 9.46 -16.56 18.82
N GLY A 171 8.56 -16.42 19.78
CA GLY A 171 7.35 -15.61 19.64
C GLY A 171 7.63 -14.13 19.43
N PHE A 172 8.83 -13.66 19.79
CA PHE A 172 9.29 -12.29 19.61
C PHE A 172 10.25 -12.14 18.40
N TYR A 173 11.24 -13.03 18.26
CA TYR A 173 12.32 -12.88 17.29
C TYR A 173 12.05 -13.50 15.90
N ASP A 174 11.17 -14.49 15.77
CA ASP A 174 10.92 -15.18 14.49
C ASP A 174 9.90 -14.49 13.58
N LEU A 175 9.23 -13.44 14.07
CA LEU A 175 8.22 -12.71 13.31
C LEU A 175 8.88 -11.76 12.28
N ASN A 176 8.23 -11.60 11.12
CA ASN A 176 8.60 -10.51 10.21
C ASN A 176 8.28 -9.13 10.81
N LEU A 177 8.81 -8.07 10.21
CA LEU A 177 8.70 -6.70 10.74
C LEU A 177 7.24 -6.28 11.00
N VAL A 178 6.36 -6.48 10.03
CA VAL A 178 4.97 -6.01 10.13
C VAL A 178 4.18 -6.81 11.17
N GLU A 179 4.34 -8.12 11.17
CA GLU A 179 3.72 -9.00 12.16
C GLU A 179 4.22 -8.69 13.58
N TRP A 180 5.52 -8.48 13.75
CA TRP A 180 6.12 -8.12 15.02
C TRP A 180 5.58 -6.79 15.54
N LEU A 181 5.59 -5.74 14.71
CA LEU A 181 5.05 -4.44 15.07
C LEU A 181 3.55 -4.52 15.40
N LYS A 182 2.76 -5.24 14.61
CA LYS A 182 1.32 -5.41 14.83
C LYS A 182 1.03 -6.17 16.12
N LYS A 183 1.72 -7.29 16.35
CA LYS A 183 1.54 -8.13 17.53
C LYS A 183 1.88 -7.38 18.82
N PHE A 184 3.02 -6.71 18.86
CA PHE A 184 3.50 -6.08 20.08
C PHE A 184 3.05 -4.63 20.25
N GLY A 185 2.73 -3.92 19.15
CA GLY A 185 2.19 -2.56 19.19
C GLY A 185 0.66 -2.47 19.27
N GLY A 186 -0.06 -3.51 18.83
CA GLY A 186 -1.53 -3.52 18.72
C GLY A 186 -2.28 -4.20 19.86
N THR A 187 -1.66 -5.09 20.61
CA THR A 187 -2.33 -5.88 21.65
C THR A 187 -2.05 -5.36 23.06
N PRO A 188 -3.07 -5.34 23.94
CA PRO A 188 -2.88 -5.12 25.37
C PRO A 188 -2.34 -6.40 26.01
N THR A 189 -1.06 -6.73 25.77
CA THR A 189 -0.42 -7.83 26.47
C THR A 189 0.08 -7.36 27.83
N SER A 190 -0.23 -8.09 28.87
CA SER A 190 0.39 -7.95 30.19
C SER A 190 1.83 -8.44 30.10
N TYR A 191 2.74 -7.56 29.76
CA TYR A 191 4.18 -7.84 29.90
C TYR A 191 4.68 -7.34 31.29
N PRO A 192 5.77 -7.90 31.82
CA PRO A 192 6.05 -8.02 33.25
C PRO A 192 6.48 -6.74 33.98
N ARG A 193 6.28 -5.55 33.45
CA ARG A 193 6.53 -4.33 34.20
C ARG A 193 5.25 -3.70 34.72
N PRO A 194 5.05 -3.66 36.07
CA PRO A 194 3.78 -3.24 36.69
C PRO A 194 3.46 -1.75 36.59
N HIS A 195 4.37 -0.91 36.10
CA HIS A 195 4.22 0.56 36.18
C HIS A 195 3.87 1.26 34.87
N MET A 196 3.99 0.62 33.72
CA MET A 196 3.66 1.23 32.44
C MET A 196 2.95 0.21 31.52
N PRO A 197 1.76 0.55 30.99
CA PRO A 197 1.08 -0.33 30.05
C PRO A 197 1.94 -0.59 28.79
N TRP A 198 2.02 -1.85 28.38
CA TRP A 198 2.81 -2.27 27.24
C TRP A 198 2.48 -1.50 25.95
N LYS A 199 1.20 -1.20 25.73
CA LYS A 199 0.72 -0.40 24.60
C LYS A 199 1.32 1.02 24.50
N ILE A 200 1.90 1.53 25.61
CA ILE A 200 2.62 2.80 25.65
C ILE A 200 4.12 2.53 25.57
N LEU A 201 4.61 1.54 26.32
CA LEU A 201 6.05 1.26 26.44
C LEU A 201 6.63 0.80 25.09
N PHE A 202 5.99 -0.11 24.38
CA PHE A 202 6.52 -0.66 23.12
C PHE A 202 6.74 0.42 22.04
N PRO A 203 5.76 1.29 21.72
CA PRO A 203 5.99 2.38 20.76
C PRO A 203 7.11 3.33 21.17
N GLN A 204 7.23 3.62 22.45
CA GLN A 204 8.29 4.49 22.97
C GLN A 204 9.66 3.83 22.86
N THR A 205 9.73 2.53 23.14
CA THR A 205 10.99 1.78 23.05
C THR A 205 11.51 1.73 21.63
N ILE A 206 10.66 1.36 20.65
CA ILE A 206 11.11 1.31 19.24
C ILE A 206 11.47 2.68 18.67
N TRP A 207 10.94 3.74 19.24
CA TRP A 207 11.31 5.11 18.88
C TRP A 207 12.65 5.53 19.53
N ALA A 208 12.96 5.00 20.71
CA ALA A 208 14.17 5.37 21.47
C ALA A 208 15.41 4.57 21.07
N ILE A 209 15.24 3.39 20.48
CA ILE A 209 16.32 2.58 19.88
C ILE A 209 16.88 3.26 18.64
#